data_92fe49cbc19f7fab5b5150aa6c370ec6
#
_entry.id   92fe49cbc19f7fab5b5150aa6c370ec6
#
_cell.length_a   1.000
_cell.length_b   1.000
_cell.length_c   1.000
_cell.angle_alpha   90.00
_cell.angle_beta   90.00
_cell.angle_gamma   90.00
#
_symmetry.space_group_name_H-M   'P 1'
#
loop_
_entity.id
_entity.type
_entity.pdbx_description
1 polymer ?
#
loop_
_entity_poly.entity_id
_entity_poly.type
_entity_poly.pdbx_seq_one_letter_code
_entity_poly.pdbx_strand_id
1 'polypeptide(L)'
;MNQPRLDQLRVKQLRFISLLATRGSLSATAEQLSMTQSAASMMLKDIESLFDVKLFRRQGRGMALTDEGRALLPRCQTVLGEVGAMGSTLQGTQQPIVRIGAFPHTAVTVLPDIIKKLINGPTVWRPLIIDGRADQLLQMLLQGEIDILLGRMPSHVADAPYFDELSQRVLYEAPLSMVSSIKHPLARQKKLDFSDLADCKWILPNMQSTTRVSLMEAFLRRGLAPPNPAVESPSFFYSLAVVAQTDLLTCCAQSAALHSSHATSILPLIVSQEPMPVSLVWRKSSVQAQRLADYLI
;
A
#
# COMPACT_ATOMS: atom_id res chain seq x y z
N MET A 1 -5.26 38.15 7.41
CA MET A 1 -5.60 36.72 7.58
C MET A 1 -5.62 36.45 9.07
N ASN A 2 -6.82 36.21 9.63
CA ASN A 2 -6.91 35.80 11.04
C ASN A 2 -6.20 34.46 11.20
N GLN A 3 -5.23 34.37 12.11
CA GLN A 3 -4.66 33.08 12.49
C GLN A 3 -5.80 32.20 13.03
N PRO A 4 -5.98 30.96 12.55
CA PRO A 4 -7.00 30.07 13.09
C PRO A 4 -6.75 29.88 14.58
N ARG A 5 -7.80 29.94 15.39
CA ARG A 5 -7.74 29.73 16.84
C ARG A 5 -7.54 28.24 17.15
N LEU A 6 -6.42 27.68 16.70
CA LEU A 6 -6.10 26.26 16.80
C LEU A 6 -5.90 25.79 18.25
N ASP A 7 -5.64 26.71 19.17
CA ASP A 7 -5.60 26.49 20.62
C ASP A 7 -6.92 25.97 21.19
N GLN A 8 -8.03 26.20 20.51
CA GLN A 8 -9.37 25.74 20.91
C GLN A 8 -9.74 24.36 20.33
N LEU A 9 -8.88 23.80 19.46
CA LEU A 9 -9.13 22.51 18.81
C LEU A 9 -9.00 21.36 19.81
N ARG A 10 -10.07 20.55 19.92
CA ARG A 10 -10.13 19.43 20.86
C ARG A 10 -9.94 18.09 20.16
N VAL A 11 -9.33 17.14 20.86
CA VAL A 11 -9.13 15.76 20.35
C VAL A 11 -10.45 15.13 19.89
N LYS A 12 -11.56 15.41 20.60
CA LYS A 12 -12.89 14.93 20.20
C LYS A 12 -13.32 15.45 18.82
N GLN A 13 -12.92 16.66 18.45
CA GLN A 13 -13.24 17.26 17.14
C GLN A 13 -12.39 16.61 16.01
N LEU A 14 -11.12 16.28 16.28
CA LEU A 14 -10.30 15.52 15.33
C LEU A 14 -10.88 14.12 15.08
N ARG A 15 -11.33 13.45 16.15
CA ARG A 15 -12.01 12.16 16.05
C ARG A 15 -13.32 12.26 15.26
N PHE A 16 -14.07 13.33 15.44
CA PHE A 16 -15.29 13.60 14.69
C PHE A 16 -15.00 13.74 13.17
N ILE A 17 -13.98 14.52 12.78
CA ILE A 17 -13.57 14.67 11.37
C ILE A 17 -13.26 13.31 10.76
N SER A 18 -12.42 12.51 11.43
CA SER A 18 -12.02 11.18 10.96
C SER A 18 -13.21 10.23 10.78
N LEU A 19 -14.11 10.20 11.75
CA LEU A 19 -15.31 9.36 11.69
C LEU A 19 -16.27 9.80 10.60
N LEU A 20 -16.49 11.11 10.43
CA LEU A 20 -17.38 11.63 9.40
C LEU A 20 -16.82 11.35 7.99
N ALA A 21 -15.51 11.44 7.82
CA ALA A 21 -14.85 11.09 6.57
C ALA A 21 -15.02 9.59 6.21
N THR A 22 -14.95 8.71 7.21
CA THR A 22 -15.10 7.26 7.00
C THR A 22 -16.56 6.84 6.81
N ARG A 23 -17.49 7.42 7.59
CA ARG A 23 -18.91 7.04 7.58
C ARG A 23 -19.72 7.72 6.49
N GLY A 24 -19.27 8.88 6.02
CA GLY A 24 -19.99 9.69 5.03
C GLY A 24 -21.37 10.18 5.48
N SER A 25 -21.72 10.09 6.78
CA SER A 25 -23.03 10.41 7.31
C SER A 25 -22.94 11.03 8.70
N LEU A 26 -23.56 12.21 8.86
CA LEU A 26 -23.66 12.88 10.16
C LEU A 26 -24.42 12.05 11.19
N SER A 27 -25.49 11.37 10.79
CA SER A 27 -26.28 10.53 11.70
C SER A 27 -25.47 9.35 12.21
N ALA A 28 -24.79 8.61 11.33
CA ALA A 28 -23.94 7.48 11.72
C ALA A 28 -22.75 7.91 12.58
N THR A 29 -22.18 9.10 12.30
CA THR A 29 -21.09 9.67 13.11
C THR A 29 -21.58 10.08 14.48
N ALA A 30 -22.76 10.69 14.56
CA ALA A 30 -23.39 11.10 15.82
C ALA A 30 -23.66 9.90 16.73
N GLU A 31 -24.24 8.83 16.17
CA GLU A 31 -24.50 7.58 16.89
C GLU A 31 -23.21 6.99 17.48
N GLN A 32 -22.15 6.91 16.69
CA GLN A 32 -20.87 6.36 17.14
C GLN A 32 -20.19 7.20 18.24
N LEU A 33 -20.45 8.51 18.27
CA LEU A 33 -19.92 9.42 19.30
C LEU A 33 -20.89 9.66 20.44
N SER A 34 -22.00 8.92 20.50
CA SER A 34 -23.05 9.07 21.54
C SER A 34 -23.56 10.50 21.67
N MET A 35 -23.88 11.11 20.51
CA MET A 35 -24.43 12.47 20.44
C MET A 35 -25.64 12.54 19.50
N THR A 36 -26.42 13.63 19.59
CA THR A 36 -27.53 13.87 18.66
C THR A 36 -27.00 14.34 17.29
N GLN A 37 -27.76 14.11 16.24
CA GLN A 37 -27.40 14.60 14.90
C GLN A 37 -27.30 16.15 14.87
N SER A 38 -28.12 16.85 15.62
CA SER A 38 -28.05 18.31 15.76
C SER A 38 -26.73 18.75 16.40
N ALA A 39 -26.27 18.05 17.45
CA ALA A 39 -24.98 18.31 18.09
C ALA A 39 -23.82 18.01 17.13
N ALA A 40 -23.91 16.94 16.34
CA ALA A 40 -22.92 16.62 15.32
C ALA A 40 -22.84 17.70 14.21
N SER A 41 -24.02 18.21 13.79
CA SER A 41 -24.07 19.30 12.79
C SER A 41 -23.49 20.61 13.34
N MET A 42 -23.75 20.92 14.62
CA MET A 42 -23.17 22.08 15.31
C MET A 42 -21.64 21.91 15.44
N MET A 43 -21.18 20.74 15.88
CA MET A 43 -19.75 20.44 15.99
C MET A 43 -19.03 20.61 14.66
N LEU A 44 -19.61 20.17 13.54
CA LEU A 44 -19.03 20.38 12.22
C LEU A 44 -18.89 21.87 11.91
N LYS A 45 -19.93 22.66 12.16
CA LYS A 45 -19.89 24.12 11.97
C LYS A 45 -18.83 24.79 12.82
N ASP A 46 -18.71 24.39 14.08
CA ASP A 46 -17.71 24.94 14.99
C ASP A 46 -16.29 24.64 14.50
N ILE A 47 -16.04 23.40 14.04
CA ILE A 47 -14.74 23.01 13.50
C ILE A 47 -14.43 23.82 12.22
N GLU A 48 -15.36 23.88 11.29
CA GLU A 48 -15.19 24.64 10.04
C GLU A 48 -14.95 26.13 10.31
N SER A 49 -15.59 26.66 11.35
CA SER A 49 -15.39 28.05 11.80
C SER A 49 -14.00 28.29 12.41
N LEU A 50 -13.41 27.30 13.10
CA LEU A 50 -12.05 27.38 13.64
C LEU A 50 -11.00 27.48 12.51
N PHE A 51 -11.23 26.76 11.41
CA PHE A 51 -10.34 26.76 10.26
C PHE A 51 -10.68 27.80 9.19
N ASP A 52 -11.85 28.46 9.32
CA ASP A 52 -12.41 29.41 8.33
C ASP A 52 -12.54 28.79 6.92
N VAL A 53 -12.80 27.48 6.85
CA VAL A 53 -12.99 26.75 5.59
C VAL A 53 -14.04 25.65 5.74
N LYS A 54 -14.64 25.24 4.63
CA LYS A 54 -15.52 24.07 4.57
C LYS A 54 -14.69 22.82 4.42
N LEU A 55 -14.87 21.86 5.35
CA LEU A 55 -14.19 20.57 5.33
C LEU A 55 -15.03 19.48 4.68
N PHE A 56 -16.37 19.65 4.72
CA PHE A 56 -17.31 18.72 4.14
C PHE A 56 -18.35 19.42 3.28
N ARG A 57 -18.79 18.74 2.24
CA ARG A 57 -19.93 19.15 1.38
C ARG A 57 -20.98 18.06 1.35
N ARG A 58 -22.23 18.43 1.14
CA ARG A 58 -23.30 17.46 0.91
C ARG A 58 -23.13 16.80 -0.45
N GLN A 59 -23.24 15.48 -0.48
CA GLN A 59 -23.23 14.68 -1.71
C GLN A 59 -24.34 13.62 -1.65
N GLY A 60 -25.39 13.83 -2.40
CA GLY A 60 -26.59 12.99 -2.32
C GLY A 60 -27.19 13.00 -0.91
N ARG A 61 -27.33 11.83 -0.30
CA ARG A 61 -27.82 11.65 1.08
C ARG A 61 -26.72 11.70 2.15
N GLY A 62 -25.47 11.92 1.76
CA GLY A 62 -24.32 11.86 2.65
C GLY A 62 -23.49 13.14 2.67
N MET A 63 -22.30 13.00 3.26
CA MET A 63 -21.26 14.01 3.35
C MET A 63 -19.99 13.51 2.68
N ALA A 64 -19.34 14.37 1.89
CA ALA A 64 -18.04 14.10 1.28
C ALA A 64 -17.05 15.20 1.66
N LEU A 65 -15.76 14.84 1.74
CA LEU A 65 -14.69 15.81 1.99
C LEU A 65 -14.58 16.82 0.85
N THR A 66 -14.30 18.06 1.19
CA THR A 66 -13.76 19.08 0.27
C THR A 66 -12.28 18.82 0.01
N ASP A 67 -11.62 19.61 -0.82
CA ASP A 67 -10.16 19.52 -1.02
C ASP A 67 -9.41 19.88 0.26
N GLU A 68 -9.87 20.89 1.00
CA GLU A 68 -9.35 21.27 2.30
C GLU A 68 -9.55 20.16 3.33
N GLY A 69 -10.73 19.52 3.33
CA GLY A 69 -11.01 18.36 4.19
C GLY A 69 -10.09 17.19 3.90
N ARG A 70 -9.79 16.90 2.61
CA ARG A 70 -8.82 15.88 2.21
C ARG A 70 -7.40 16.20 2.66
N ALA A 71 -7.00 17.46 2.59
CA ALA A 71 -5.68 17.90 3.06
C ALA A 71 -5.54 17.85 4.58
N LEU A 72 -6.61 18.15 5.33
CA LEU A 72 -6.60 18.18 6.79
C LEU A 72 -6.68 16.76 7.42
N LEU A 73 -7.44 15.85 6.85
CA LEU A 73 -7.74 14.53 7.42
C LEU A 73 -6.49 13.74 7.86
N PRO A 74 -5.42 13.62 7.06
CA PRO A 74 -4.21 12.90 7.45
C PRO A 74 -3.56 13.50 8.70
N ARG A 75 -3.59 14.82 8.85
CA ARG A 75 -3.04 15.52 10.03
C ARG A 75 -3.87 15.23 11.28
N CYS A 76 -5.20 15.22 11.16
CA CYS A 76 -6.09 14.82 12.27
C CYS A 76 -5.79 13.40 12.73
N GLN A 77 -5.59 12.47 11.80
CA GLN A 77 -5.28 11.08 12.11
C GLN A 77 -3.92 10.91 12.77
N THR A 78 -2.90 11.67 12.31
CA THR A 78 -1.57 11.70 12.95
C THR A 78 -1.68 12.14 14.41
N VAL A 79 -2.37 13.26 14.70
CA VAL A 79 -2.54 13.75 16.08
C VAL A 79 -3.31 12.73 16.94
N LEU A 80 -4.34 12.10 16.40
CA LEU A 80 -5.10 11.06 17.12
C LEU A 80 -4.24 9.83 17.41
N GLY A 81 -3.35 9.47 16.51
CA GLY A 81 -2.37 8.40 16.71
C GLY A 81 -1.40 8.71 17.85
N GLU A 82 -0.86 9.93 17.89
CA GLU A 82 0.03 10.37 18.97
C GLU A 82 -0.68 10.41 20.32
N VAL A 83 -1.92 10.92 20.37
CA VAL A 83 -2.74 10.89 21.60
C VAL A 83 -2.99 9.46 22.07
N GLY A 84 -3.24 8.53 21.13
CA GLY A 84 -3.37 7.11 21.45
C GLY A 84 -2.07 6.52 22.02
N ALA A 85 -0.92 6.88 21.44
CA ALA A 85 0.40 6.45 21.90
C ALA A 85 0.70 6.95 23.32
N MET A 86 0.33 8.20 23.66
CA MET A 86 0.46 8.73 25.02
C MET A 86 -0.31 7.86 26.05
N GLY A 87 -1.55 7.47 25.73
CA GLY A 87 -2.34 6.59 26.59
C GLY A 87 -1.68 5.22 26.80
N SER A 88 -1.15 4.65 25.73
CA SER A 88 -0.45 3.35 25.79
C SER A 88 0.84 3.41 26.63
N THR A 89 1.58 4.50 26.56
CA THR A 89 2.80 4.72 27.34
C THR A 89 2.52 4.74 28.84
N LEU A 90 1.41 5.36 29.25
CA LEU A 90 1.04 5.49 30.67
C LEU A 90 0.46 4.19 31.28
N GLN A 91 -0.19 3.38 30.45
CA GLN A 91 -0.80 2.13 30.91
C GLN A 91 0.17 0.94 31.03
N GLY A 92 1.41 1.05 30.52
CA GLY A 92 2.47 0.06 30.67
C GLY A 92 2.20 -1.34 30.11
N THR A 93 1.02 -1.56 29.51
CA THR A 93 0.50 -2.90 29.19
C THR A 93 0.19 -3.13 27.70
N GLN A 94 0.15 -2.12 26.86
CA GLN A 94 -0.13 -2.31 25.44
C GLN A 94 1.07 -1.98 24.58
N GLN A 95 1.53 -2.98 23.83
CA GLN A 95 2.52 -2.79 22.80
C GLN A 95 2.01 -1.79 21.76
N PRO A 96 2.80 -0.77 21.37
CA PRO A 96 2.40 0.16 20.34
C PRO A 96 2.09 -0.57 19.04
N ILE A 97 0.97 -0.22 18.43
CA ILE A 97 0.56 -0.83 17.15
C ILE A 97 1.29 -0.12 16.02
N VAL A 98 1.85 -0.89 15.10
CA VAL A 98 2.32 -0.41 13.80
C VAL A 98 1.54 -1.10 12.68
N ARG A 99 0.90 -0.29 11.82
CA ARG A 99 0.12 -0.76 10.68
C ARG A 99 1.00 -0.75 9.44
N ILE A 100 1.22 -1.92 8.87
CA ILE A 100 2.11 -2.13 7.74
C ILE A 100 1.28 -2.52 6.53
N GLY A 101 1.18 -1.64 5.54
CA GLY A 101 0.72 -2.01 4.22
C GLY A 101 1.82 -2.80 3.51
N ALA A 102 1.51 -3.97 2.99
CA ALA A 102 2.51 -4.81 2.35
C ALA A 102 1.99 -5.41 1.05
N PHE A 103 2.77 -5.29 -0.02
CA PHE A 103 2.44 -6.03 -1.24
C PHE A 103 2.76 -7.51 -1.04
N PRO A 104 1.95 -8.43 -1.61
CA PRO A 104 2.09 -9.86 -1.35
C PRO A 104 3.50 -10.42 -1.54
N HIS A 105 4.27 -9.91 -2.54
CA HIS A 105 5.64 -10.38 -2.77
C HIS A 105 6.63 -10.02 -1.66
N THR A 106 6.36 -8.99 -0.85
CA THR A 106 7.21 -8.61 0.29
C THR A 106 7.09 -9.58 1.45
N ALA A 107 6.00 -10.38 1.50
CA ALA A 107 5.75 -11.37 2.54
C ALA A 107 6.81 -12.48 2.56
N VAL A 108 7.40 -12.79 1.41
CA VAL A 108 8.44 -13.82 1.28
C VAL A 108 9.86 -13.24 1.19
N THR A 109 10.01 -11.93 1.31
CA THR A 109 11.31 -11.25 1.19
C THR A 109 11.65 -10.47 2.46
N VAL A 110 11.25 -9.22 2.53
CA VAL A 110 11.68 -8.25 3.55
C VAL A 110 10.78 -8.22 4.78
N LEU A 111 9.50 -8.57 4.64
CA LEU A 111 8.55 -8.47 5.75
C LEU A 111 8.94 -9.37 6.96
N PRO A 112 9.42 -10.62 6.79
CA PRO A 112 9.85 -11.44 7.93
C PRO A 112 10.94 -10.78 8.78
N ASP A 113 11.93 -10.15 8.16
CA ASP A 113 13.02 -9.49 8.88
C ASP A 113 12.53 -8.22 9.59
N ILE A 114 11.65 -7.46 8.96
CA ILE A 114 11.00 -6.31 9.59
C ILE A 114 10.19 -6.74 10.82
N ILE A 115 9.37 -7.78 10.69
CA ILE A 115 8.59 -8.30 11.83
C ILE A 115 9.51 -8.75 12.96
N LYS A 116 10.59 -9.49 12.64
CA LYS A 116 11.57 -9.92 13.62
C LYS A 116 12.18 -8.75 14.39
N LYS A 117 12.55 -7.65 13.71
CA LYS A 117 13.04 -6.43 14.36
C LYS A 117 11.98 -5.81 15.27
N LEU A 118 10.72 -5.75 14.82
CA LEU A 118 9.63 -5.12 15.57
C LEU A 118 9.26 -5.86 16.85
N ILE A 119 9.27 -7.20 16.84
CA ILE A 119 8.85 -8.00 17.99
C ILE A 119 9.98 -8.30 18.98
N ASN A 120 11.26 -8.20 18.54
CA ASN A 120 12.43 -8.52 19.37
C ASN A 120 13.30 -7.28 19.65
N GLY A 121 12.89 -6.09 19.25
CA GLY A 121 13.64 -4.87 19.43
C GLY A 121 13.50 -4.26 20.84
N PRO A 122 14.20 -3.14 21.10
CA PRO A 122 14.14 -2.45 22.39
C PRO A 122 12.73 -1.92 22.69
N THR A 123 11.96 -1.61 21.69
CA THR A 123 10.52 -1.36 21.78
C THR A 123 9.80 -2.51 21.11
N VAL A 124 9.02 -3.27 21.87
CA VAL A 124 8.23 -4.38 21.32
C VAL A 124 6.95 -3.83 20.73
N TRP A 125 6.83 -3.93 19.42
CA TRP A 125 5.66 -3.49 18.66
C TRP A 125 4.65 -4.62 18.47
N ARG A 126 3.40 -4.22 18.26
CA ARG A 126 2.34 -5.12 17.74
C ARG A 126 2.10 -4.80 16.26
N PRO A 127 2.73 -5.52 15.32
CA PRO A 127 2.52 -5.29 13.89
C PRO A 127 1.12 -5.74 13.47
N LEU A 128 0.44 -4.91 12.68
CA LEU A 128 -0.78 -5.24 11.96
C LEU A 128 -0.48 -5.16 10.47
N ILE A 129 -0.51 -6.30 9.79
CA ILE A 129 -0.20 -6.38 8.36
C ILE A 129 -1.50 -6.27 7.57
N ILE A 130 -1.51 -5.40 6.59
CA ILE A 130 -2.63 -5.17 5.69
C ILE A 130 -2.10 -5.38 4.27
N ASP A 131 -2.62 -6.39 3.60
CA ASP A 131 -2.33 -6.64 2.20
C ASP A 131 -3.37 -5.97 1.30
N GLY A 132 -2.98 -5.68 0.06
CA GLY A 132 -3.88 -5.03 -0.86
C GLY A 132 -3.19 -4.62 -2.16
N ARG A 133 -3.97 -3.95 -3.01
CA ARG A 133 -3.48 -3.38 -4.26
C ARG A 133 -2.70 -2.09 -3.99
N ALA A 134 -1.80 -1.75 -4.90
CA ALA A 134 -0.92 -0.59 -4.78
C ALA A 134 -1.69 0.73 -4.58
N ASP A 135 -2.74 0.95 -5.37
CA ASP A 135 -3.60 2.13 -5.29
C ASP A 135 -4.33 2.23 -3.94
N GLN A 136 -4.88 1.12 -3.46
CA GLN A 136 -5.58 1.05 -2.18
C GLN A 136 -4.63 1.31 -1.00
N LEU A 137 -3.51 0.59 -0.93
CA LEU A 137 -2.55 0.72 0.16
C LEU A 137 -1.92 2.12 0.19
N LEU A 138 -1.68 2.72 -0.99
CA LEU A 138 -1.19 4.09 -1.08
C LEU A 138 -2.21 5.09 -0.53
N GLN A 139 -3.49 4.94 -0.87
CA GLN A 139 -4.55 5.78 -0.30
C GLN A 139 -4.63 5.62 1.22
N MET A 140 -4.55 4.39 1.74
CA MET A 140 -4.52 4.13 3.18
C MET A 140 -3.31 4.79 3.85
N LEU A 141 -2.13 4.79 3.19
CA LEU A 141 -0.94 5.48 3.70
C LEU A 141 -1.17 6.99 3.78
N LEU A 142 -1.68 7.60 2.70
CA LEU A 142 -1.97 9.03 2.65
C LEU A 142 -3.03 9.44 3.68
N GLN A 143 -4.03 8.59 3.90
CA GLN A 143 -5.09 8.81 4.90
C GLN A 143 -4.65 8.50 6.34
N GLY A 144 -3.47 7.89 6.53
CA GLY A 144 -2.96 7.53 7.86
C GLY A 144 -3.59 6.29 8.47
N GLU A 145 -4.26 5.49 7.67
CA GLU A 145 -4.81 4.19 8.08
C GLU A 145 -3.72 3.13 8.20
N ILE A 146 -2.62 3.28 7.46
CA ILE A 146 -1.36 2.55 7.66
C ILE A 146 -0.22 3.52 7.95
N ASP A 147 0.78 3.05 8.69
CA ASP A 147 1.91 3.85 9.15
C ASP A 147 3.08 3.80 8.14
N ILE A 148 3.33 2.62 7.60
CA ILE A 148 4.36 2.36 6.58
C ILE A 148 3.82 1.44 5.49
N LEU A 149 4.38 1.56 4.29
CA LEU A 149 4.05 0.75 3.13
C LEU A 149 5.30 0.06 2.61
N LEU A 150 5.23 -1.25 2.42
CA LEU A 150 6.29 -2.08 1.85
C LEU A 150 5.91 -2.55 0.45
N GLY A 151 6.67 -2.14 -0.53
CA GLY A 151 6.41 -2.60 -1.89
C GLY A 151 7.02 -1.71 -2.97
N ARG A 152 6.64 -2.02 -4.19
CA ARG A 152 7.03 -1.25 -5.35
C ARG A 152 6.02 -0.13 -5.59
N MET A 153 6.50 1.10 -5.60
CA MET A 153 5.66 2.23 -5.97
C MET A 153 5.42 2.21 -7.48
N PRO A 154 4.17 2.38 -7.93
CA PRO A 154 3.87 2.55 -9.36
C PRO A 154 4.56 3.80 -9.90
N SER A 155 5.08 3.73 -11.14
CA SER A 155 5.81 4.86 -11.76
C SER A 155 4.98 6.15 -11.84
N HIS A 156 3.67 6.06 -12.11
CA HIS A 156 2.78 7.22 -12.17
C HIS A 156 2.60 7.95 -10.82
N VAL A 157 3.02 7.34 -9.72
CA VAL A 157 2.96 7.97 -8.38
C VAL A 157 4.01 9.07 -8.25
N ALA A 158 5.14 8.95 -8.95
CA ALA A 158 6.20 9.96 -8.90
C ALA A 158 5.75 11.32 -9.45
N ASP A 159 4.79 11.33 -10.37
CA ASP A 159 4.22 12.54 -10.97
C ASP A 159 2.97 13.06 -10.23
N ALA A 160 2.56 12.37 -9.17
CA ALA A 160 1.35 12.72 -8.45
C ALA A 160 1.61 13.85 -7.43
N PRO A 161 0.69 14.82 -7.26
CA PRO A 161 0.87 15.96 -6.36
C PRO A 161 1.18 15.59 -4.90
N TYR A 162 0.72 14.41 -4.47
CA TYR A 162 0.95 13.90 -3.11
C TYR A 162 2.29 13.21 -2.92
N PHE A 163 3.08 13.02 -3.98
CA PHE A 163 4.39 12.37 -3.87
C PHE A 163 5.34 13.15 -2.94
N ASP A 164 5.25 14.47 -2.95
CA ASP A 164 6.01 15.34 -2.06
C ASP A 164 5.67 15.16 -0.57
N GLU A 165 4.54 14.56 -0.25
CA GLU A 165 4.15 14.25 1.12
C GLU A 165 4.75 12.93 1.63
N LEU A 166 5.35 12.13 0.74
CA LEU A 166 5.91 10.83 1.06
C LEU A 166 7.43 10.88 1.15
N SER A 167 7.97 10.08 2.05
CA SER A 167 9.37 9.68 2.09
C SER A 167 9.48 8.22 1.73
N GLN A 168 10.58 7.86 1.08
CA GLN A 168 10.85 6.48 0.74
C GLN A 168 12.33 6.14 0.92
N ARG A 169 12.59 4.86 1.20
CA ARG A 169 13.93 4.29 1.20
C ARG A 169 13.89 2.95 0.47
N VAL A 170 14.74 2.81 -0.54
CA VAL A 170 14.88 1.57 -1.29
C VAL A 170 15.49 0.51 -0.39
N LEU A 171 14.86 -0.66 -0.31
CA LEU A 171 15.30 -1.81 0.46
C LEU A 171 16.11 -2.77 -0.42
N TYR A 172 15.61 -3.05 -1.60
CA TYR A 172 16.28 -3.89 -2.61
C TYR A 172 15.63 -3.70 -3.99
N GLU A 173 16.32 -4.17 -5.01
CA GLU A 173 15.78 -4.23 -6.36
C GLU A 173 15.19 -5.63 -6.62
N ALA A 174 13.99 -5.66 -7.18
CA ALA A 174 13.29 -6.89 -7.51
C ALA A 174 13.00 -6.95 -9.02
N PRO A 175 13.92 -7.47 -9.83
CA PRO A 175 13.66 -7.65 -11.25
C PRO A 175 12.47 -8.57 -11.45
N LEU A 176 11.75 -8.36 -12.56
CA LEU A 176 10.69 -9.27 -12.99
C LEU A 176 11.31 -10.44 -13.74
N SER A 177 10.81 -11.62 -13.44
CA SER A 177 11.21 -12.86 -14.08
C SER A 177 10.02 -13.60 -14.66
N MET A 178 10.23 -14.24 -15.78
CA MET A 178 9.31 -15.23 -16.32
C MET A 178 9.56 -16.57 -15.68
N VAL A 179 8.50 -17.25 -15.33
CA VAL A 179 8.56 -18.49 -14.54
C VAL A 179 7.74 -19.58 -15.22
N SER A 180 8.30 -20.77 -15.27
CA SER A 180 7.66 -21.98 -15.75
C SER A 180 7.72 -23.09 -14.70
N SER A 181 7.04 -24.22 -14.95
CA SER A 181 7.31 -25.47 -14.25
C SER A 181 8.75 -25.93 -14.54
N ILE A 182 9.39 -26.60 -13.57
CA ILE A 182 10.70 -27.27 -13.81
C ILE A 182 10.62 -28.35 -14.92
N LYS A 183 9.42 -28.84 -15.22
CA LYS A 183 9.16 -29.85 -16.26
C LYS A 183 8.92 -29.24 -17.63
N HIS A 184 8.71 -27.92 -17.69
CA HIS A 184 8.43 -27.23 -18.95
C HIS A 184 9.63 -27.32 -19.90
N PRO A 185 9.43 -27.50 -21.23
CA PRO A 185 10.54 -27.61 -22.20
C PRO A 185 11.50 -26.42 -22.13
N LEU A 186 11.01 -25.20 -21.96
CA LEU A 186 11.80 -23.99 -21.87
C LEU A 186 12.68 -23.91 -20.61
N ALA A 187 12.33 -24.61 -19.52
CA ALA A 187 13.11 -24.61 -18.28
C ALA A 187 14.52 -25.19 -18.43
N ARG A 188 14.74 -25.99 -19.46
CA ARG A 188 16.02 -26.65 -19.74
C ARG A 188 16.91 -25.85 -20.71
N GLN A 189 16.36 -24.81 -21.31
CA GLN A 189 17.10 -24.00 -22.28
C GLN A 189 17.98 -22.98 -21.56
N LYS A 190 19.26 -22.89 -21.99
CA LYS A 190 20.22 -21.93 -21.42
C LYS A 190 20.12 -20.53 -22.05
N LYS A 191 19.55 -20.44 -23.25
CA LYS A 191 19.29 -19.19 -23.97
C LYS A 191 17.89 -19.25 -24.52
N LEU A 192 17.16 -18.17 -24.33
CA LEU A 192 15.80 -17.98 -24.83
C LEU A 192 15.68 -16.58 -25.40
N ASP A 193 14.83 -16.47 -26.40
CA ASP A 193 14.34 -15.20 -26.91
C ASP A 193 12.84 -15.05 -26.62
N PHE A 194 12.34 -13.82 -26.67
CA PHE A 194 10.92 -13.54 -26.47
C PHE A 194 10.03 -14.21 -27.53
N SER A 195 10.56 -14.44 -28.73
CA SER A 195 9.89 -15.19 -29.79
C SER A 195 9.60 -16.65 -29.41
N ASP A 196 10.42 -17.27 -28.56
CA ASP A 196 10.19 -18.63 -28.05
C ASP A 196 8.96 -18.73 -27.15
N LEU A 197 8.43 -17.60 -26.71
CA LEU A 197 7.28 -17.49 -25.81
C LEU A 197 5.98 -17.22 -26.56
N ALA A 198 6.01 -17.03 -27.89
CA ALA A 198 4.86 -16.57 -28.68
C ALA A 198 3.65 -17.51 -28.58
N ASP A 199 3.89 -18.82 -28.58
CA ASP A 199 2.86 -19.85 -28.53
C ASP A 199 2.58 -20.36 -27.11
N CYS A 200 3.24 -19.80 -26.11
CA CYS A 200 3.06 -20.22 -24.73
C CYS A 200 1.75 -19.69 -24.14
N LYS A 201 1.12 -20.50 -23.32
CA LYS A 201 -0.05 -20.09 -22.54
C LYS A 201 0.38 -19.48 -21.22
N TRP A 202 -0.39 -18.50 -20.74
CA TRP A 202 -0.01 -17.70 -19.60
C TRP A 202 -1.08 -17.65 -18.52
N ILE A 203 -0.65 -17.60 -17.27
CA ILE A 203 -1.42 -17.11 -16.13
C ILE A 203 -0.81 -15.78 -15.70
N LEU A 204 -1.57 -14.70 -15.79
CA LEU A 204 -1.06 -13.35 -15.54
C LEU A 204 -2.04 -12.56 -14.67
N PRO A 205 -1.58 -11.52 -13.97
CA PRO A 205 -2.48 -10.61 -13.27
C PRO A 205 -3.28 -9.75 -14.25
N ASN A 206 -4.29 -9.05 -13.75
CA ASN A 206 -5.13 -8.16 -14.55
C ASN A 206 -4.31 -7.01 -15.17
N MET A 207 -4.90 -6.29 -16.13
CA MET A 207 -4.28 -5.20 -16.89
C MET A 207 -3.82 -4.00 -16.04
N GLN A 208 -4.33 -3.84 -14.83
CA GLN A 208 -3.95 -2.75 -13.92
C GLN A 208 -2.70 -3.07 -13.09
N SER A 209 -2.19 -4.30 -13.16
CA SER A 209 -0.98 -4.70 -12.46
C SER A 209 0.26 -4.15 -13.13
N THR A 210 1.16 -3.54 -12.35
CA THR A 210 2.47 -3.09 -12.85
C THR A 210 3.29 -4.23 -13.47
N THR A 211 3.20 -5.44 -12.93
CA THR A 211 3.83 -6.64 -13.51
C THR A 211 3.31 -6.94 -14.91
N ARG A 212 1.97 -6.85 -15.10
CA ARG A 212 1.35 -7.07 -16.41
C ARG A 212 1.81 -6.02 -17.42
N VAL A 213 1.77 -4.75 -17.02
CA VAL A 213 2.20 -3.63 -17.88
C VAL A 213 3.65 -3.79 -18.30
N SER A 214 4.56 -4.06 -17.35
CA SER A 214 5.99 -4.24 -17.66
C SER A 214 6.24 -5.43 -18.58
N LEU A 215 5.52 -6.54 -18.42
CA LEU A 215 5.62 -7.68 -19.32
C LEU A 215 5.17 -7.32 -20.74
N MET A 216 4.02 -6.64 -20.88
CA MET A 216 3.51 -6.20 -22.18
C MET A 216 4.48 -5.27 -22.88
N GLU A 217 5.05 -4.29 -22.19
CA GLU A 217 6.06 -3.39 -22.73
C GLU A 217 7.30 -4.13 -23.19
N ALA A 218 7.73 -5.17 -22.47
CA ALA A 218 8.88 -5.99 -22.85
C ALA A 218 8.68 -6.69 -24.19
N PHE A 219 7.47 -7.17 -24.49
CA PHE A 219 7.10 -7.73 -25.79
C PHE A 219 7.04 -6.66 -26.88
N LEU A 220 6.31 -5.57 -26.62
CA LEU A 220 6.12 -4.47 -27.57
C LEU A 220 7.43 -3.82 -28.00
N ARG A 221 8.37 -3.59 -27.07
CA ARG A 221 9.71 -3.06 -27.38
C ARG A 221 10.52 -3.95 -28.32
N ARG A 222 10.15 -5.23 -28.47
CA ARG A 222 10.76 -6.20 -29.38
C ARG A 222 9.94 -6.43 -30.64
N GLY A 223 8.89 -5.66 -30.86
CA GLY A 223 7.98 -5.80 -31.99
C GLY A 223 7.11 -7.05 -31.94
N LEU A 224 6.95 -7.65 -30.76
CA LEU A 224 6.16 -8.86 -30.56
C LEU A 224 4.80 -8.52 -29.94
N ALA A 225 3.78 -9.29 -30.30
CA ALA A 225 2.46 -9.19 -29.66
C ALA A 225 2.55 -9.64 -28.19
N PRO A 226 2.04 -8.86 -27.24
CA PRO A 226 1.99 -9.28 -25.85
C PRO A 226 1.13 -10.52 -25.66
N PRO A 227 1.47 -11.41 -24.71
CA PRO A 227 0.69 -12.62 -24.47
C PRO A 227 -0.71 -12.30 -23.93
N ASN A 228 -1.70 -13.00 -24.50
CA ASN A 228 -3.04 -13.01 -23.95
C ASN A 228 -3.15 -14.13 -22.90
N PRO A 229 -3.52 -13.87 -21.64
CA PRO A 229 -3.56 -14.90 -20.62
C PRO A 229 -4.68 -15.91 -20.87
N ALA A 230 -4.37 -17.18 -20.70
CA ALA A 230 -5.36 -18.24 -20.63
C ALA A 230 -6.09 -18.21 -19.26
N VAL A 231 -5.40 -17.70 -18.22
CA VAL A 231 -5.94 -17.55 -16.86
C VAL A 231 -5.52 -16.19 -16.31
N GLU A 232 -6.44 -15.47 -15.66
CA GLU A 232 -6.11 -14.26 -14.91
C GLU A 232 -6.17 -14.53 -13.40
N SER A 233 -5.12 -14.11 -12.69
CA SER A 233 -5.04 -14.19 -11.24
C SER A 233 -4.26 -13.01 -10.66
N PRO A 234 -4.81 -12.27 -9.68
CA PRO A 234 -4.08 -11.19 -9.01
C PRO A 234 -3.01 -11.72 -8.04
N SER A 235 -3.06 -13.00 -7.68
CA SER A 235 -2.18 -13.62 -6.70
C SER A 235 -1.03 -14.35 -7.37
N PHE A 236 0.20 -13.87 -7.15
CA PHE A 236 1.39 -14.59 -7.63
C PHE A 236 1.56 -15.95 -6.95
N PHE A 237 1.10 -16.13 -5.71
CA PHE A 237 1.12 -17.43 -5.04
C PHE A 237 0.30 -18.48 -5.78
N TYR A 238 -0.93 -18.13 -6.17
CA TYR A 238 -1.76 -19.02 -6.98
C TYR A 238 -1.15 -19.25 -8.36
N SER A 239 -0.61 -18.20 -8.98
CA SER A 239 0.05 -18.33 -10.28
C SER A 239 1.21 -19.31 -10.22
N LEU A 240 2.10 -19.22 -9.23
CA LEU A 240 3.21 -20.14 -9.07
C LEU A 240 2.75 -21.59 -8.78
N ALA A 241 1.73 -21.77 -7.95
CA ALA A 241 1.17 -23.08 -7.67
C ALA A 241 0.57 -23.74 -8.93
N VAL A 242 -0.14 -22.98 -9.74
CA VAL A 242 -0.72 -23.46 -11.01
C VAL A 242 0.36 -23.77 -12.03
N VAL A 243 1.34 -22.86 -12.21
CA VAL A 243 2.48 -23.05 -13.12
C VAL A 243 3.27 -24.29 -12.79
N ALA A 244 3.50 -24.58 -11.52
CA ALA A 244 4.25 -25.77 -11.10
C ALA A 244 3.63 -27.10 -11.57
N GLN A 245 2.32 -27.11 -11.89
CA GLN A 245 1.56 -28.30 -12.28
C GLN A 245 1.01 -28.29 -13.70
N THR A 246 1.32 -27.22 -14.48
CA THR A 246 0.80 -27.03 -15.84
C THR A 246 1.91 -26.59 -16.78
N ASP A 247 1.60 -26.46 -18.08
CA ASP A 247 2.48 -25.87 -19.09
C ASP A 247 2.30 -24.35 -19.23
N LEU A 248 1.65 -23.71 -18.24
CA LEU A 248 1.49 -22.26 -18.24
C LEU A 248 2.80 -21.57 -17.81
N LEU A 249 3.00 -20.38 -18.35
CA LEU A 249 4.02 -19.44 -17.87
C LEU A 249 3.39 -18.36 -16.99
N THR A 250 4.20 -17.76 -16.14
CA THR A 250 3.82 -16.54 -15.41
C THR A 250 4.95 -15.54 -15.36
N CYS A 251 4.66 -14.33 -14.90
CA CYS A 251 5.64 -13.29 -14.62
C CYS A 251 5.42 -12.76 -13.19
N CYS A 252 6.47 -12.73 -12.39
CA CYS A 252 6.44 -12.18 -11.04
C CYS A 252 7.80 -11.60 -10.65
N ALA A 253 7.88 -10.96 -9.48
CA ALA A 253 9.15 -10.56 -8.91
C ALA A 253 10.06 -11.80 -8.74
N GLN A 254 11.31 -11.69 -9.17
CA GLN A 254 12.29 -12.80 -9.12
C GLN A 254 12.44 -13.34 -7.69
N SER A 255 12.47 -12.45 -6.70
CA SER A 255 12.53 -12.82 -5.30
C SER A 255 11.35 -13.71 -4.87
N ALA A 256 10.15 -13.47 -5.39
CA ALA A 256 8.98 -14.29 -5.10
C ALA A 256 9.12 -15.70 -5.70
N ALA A 257 9.67 -15.82 -6.91
CA ALA A 257 9.94 -17.12 -7.52
C ALA A 257 11.03 -17.90 -6.78
N LEU A 258 12.12 -17.23 -6.37
CA LEU A 258 13.25 -17.85 -5.65
C LEU A 258 12.87 -18.37 -4.26
N HIS A 259 11.95 -17.69 -3.56
CA HIS A 259 11.47 -18.09 -2.23
C HIS A 259 10.23 -18.99 -2.28
N SER A 260 9.77 -19.35 -3.48
CA SER A 260 8.64 -20.25 -3.65
C SER A 260 9.05 -21.69 -3.32
N SER A 261 8.20 -22.41 -2.58
CA SER A 261 8.34 -23.85 -2.35
C SER A 261 7.84 -24.69 -3.53
N HIS A 262 7.28 -24.07 -4.56
CA HIS A 262 6.74 -24.77 -5.72
C HIS A 262 7.86 -25.19 -6.70
N ALA A 263 7.64 -26.28 -7.41
CA ALA A 263 8.56 -26.82 -8.40
C ALA A 263 8.56 -25.97 -9.69
N THR A 264 9.08 -24.75 -9.59
CA THR A 264 9.15 -23.76 -10.67
C THR A 264 10.58 -23.42 -11.05
N SER A 265 10.79 -22.95 -12.28
CA SER A 265 12.06 -22.51 -12.83
C SER A 265 11.95 -21.11 -13.38
N ILE A 266 12.94 -20.27 -13.08
CA ILE A 266 13.09 -18.95 -13.68
C ILE A 266 13.70 -19.12 -15.07
N LEU A 267 13.04 -18.58 -16.09
CA LEU A 267 13.54 -18.60 -17.45
C LEU A 267 14.63 -17.53 -17.63
N PRO A 268 15.69 -17.83 -18.45
CA PRO A 268 16.83 -16.94 -18.63
C PRO A 268 16.51 -15.76 -19.57
N LEU A 269 15.49 -14.98 -19.22
CA LEU A 269 15.01 -13.81 -19.96
C LEU A 269 14.87 -12.61 -19.04
N ILE A 270 15.36 -11.46 -19.50
CA ILE A 270 15.25 -10.20 -18.78
C ILE A 270 13.97 -9.48 -19.24
N VAL A 271 13.00 -9.30 -18.35
CA VAL A 271 11.74 -8.61 -18.64
C VAL A 271 11.96 -7.10 -18.73
N SER A 272 12.67 -6.52 -17.77
CA SER A 272 12.99 -5.09 -17.75
C SER A 272 14.46 -4.89 -17.43
N GLN A 273 15.11 -3.95 -18.12
CA GLN A 273 16.48 -3.53 -17.81
C GLN A 273 16.52 -2.45 -16.72
N GLU A 274 15.41 -1.81 -16.44
CA GLU A 274 15.33 -0.81 -15.38
C GLU A 274 15.18 -1.48 -14.02
N PRO A 275 15.92 -1.01 -13.01
CA PRO A 275 15.77 -1.50 -11.66
C PRO A 275 14.33 -1.25 -11.17
N MET A 276 13.77 -2.24 -10.50
CA MET A 276 12.42 -2.16 -9.97
C MET A 276 12.50 -2.17 -8.43
N PRO A 277 12.67 -1.01 -7.81
CA PRO A 277 12.93 -0.91 -6.39
C PRO A 277 11.71 -1.33 -5.57
N VAL A 278 11.96 -2.11 -4.53
CA VAL A 278 11.05 -2.33 -3.42
C VAL A 278 11.48 -1.40 -2.30
N SER A 279 10.57 -0.57 -1.87
CA SER A 279 10.83 0.49 -0.91
C SER A 279 9.99 0.34 0.35
N LEU A 280 10.52 0.86 1.44
CA LEU A 280 9.76 1.28 2.59
C LEU A 280 9.31 2.72 2.35
N VAL A 281 8.01 2.98 2.44
CA VAL A 281 7.40 4.29 2.17
C VAL A 281 6.59 4.73 3.37
N TRP A 282 6.67 6.01 3.73
CA TRP A 282 5.92 6.60 4.84
C TRP A 282 5.59 8.07 4.57
N ARG A 283 4.67 8.64 5.35
CA ARG A 283 4.35 10.07 5.26
C ARG A 283 5.41 10.91 5.95
N LYS A 284 5.92 11.96 5.31
CA LYS A 284 6.87 12.92 5.88
C LYS A 284 6.32 13.59 7.16
N SER A 285 5.01 13.76 7.25
CA SER A 285 4.34 14.38 8.40
C SER A 285 4.30 13.48 9.65
N SER A 286 4.60 12.17 9.53
CA SER A 286 4.56 11.22 10.64
C SER A 286 5.93 11.06 11.28
N VAL A 287 6.15 11.71 12.42
CA VAL A 287 7.41 11.57 13.21
C VAL A 287 7.60 10.13 13.67
N GLN A 288 6.50 9.44 14.05
CA GLN A 288 6.56 8.03 14.47
C GLN A 288 7.00 7.13 13.32
N ALA A 289 6.42 7.30 12.12
CA ALA A 289 6.79 6.50 10.95
C ALA A 289 8.23 6.79 10.51
N GLN A 290 8.71 8.03 10.62
CA GLN A 290 10.10 8.37 10.36
C GLN A 290 11.05 7.63 11.32
N ARG A 291 10.81 7.70 12.64
CA ARG A 291 11.61 6.97 13.64
C ARG A 291 11.59 5.47 13.42
N LEU A 292 10.42 4.94 13.04
CA LEU A 292 10.26 3.53 12.71
C LEU A 292 11.07 3.15 11.47
N ALA A 293 11.03 3.95 10.41
CA ALA A 293 11.83 3.74 9.20
C ALA A 293 13.33 3.77 9.51
N ASP A 294 13.79 4.72 10.33
CA ASP A 294 15.20 4.81 10.74
C ASP A 294 15.65 3.62 11.60
N TYR A 295 14.73 3.04 12.36
CA TYR A 295 15.02 1.84 13.16
C TYR A 295 15.05 0.55 12.30
N LEU A 296 14.19 0.46 11.29
CA LEU A 296 14.03 -0.76 10.49
C LEU A 296 15.12 -0.95 9.43
N ILE A 297 15.76 0.11 9.03
CA ILE A 297 16.77 0.13 7.96
C ILE A 297 18.16 0.42 8.52
#